data_d92f6174352df139d86bb8ce6d1d3ab9
#
_entry.id   d92f6174352df139d86bb8ce6d1d3ab9
#
_cell.length_a   1.000
_cell.length_b   1.000
_cell.length_c   1.000
_cell.angle_alpha   90.00
_cell.angle_beta   90.00
_cell.angle_gamma   90.00
#
_symmetry.space_group_name_H-M   'P 1'
#
loop_
_entity.id
_entity.type
_entity.pdbx_description
1 polymer ?
#
loop_
_entity_poly.entity_id
_entity_poly.type
_entity_poly.pdbx_seq_one_letter_code
_entity_poly.pdbx_strand_id
1 'polypeptide(L)'
;MLVGFARQFELSSLPKAGFQFGLASLLLLAGGGSVHDATALNETRTLSFHHTHSDEDLTVTFKRDGRYDEEALKQLNHYLRDWRSQEQTTMDRHLFDILWEVYRDVDGKKPIQIISSYRSPATNAMLRLSLIHI
;
A
#
# COMPACT_ATOMS: atom_id res chain seq x y z
N MET A 1 -43.64 -47.29 54.65
CA MET A 1 -43.50 -48.04 53.41
C MET A 1 -42.56 -47.33 52.49
N LEU A 2 -41.51 -48.07 52.03
CA LEU A 2 -40.55 -47.78 50.95
C LEU A 2 -39.53 -46.71 51.22
N VAL A 3 -38.38 -46.95 51.81
CA VAL A 3 -37.14 -47.57 51.34
C VAL A 3 -36.73 -46.99 49.97
N GLY A 4 -35.79 -46.09 50.02
CA GLY A 4 -35.10 -45.50 48.85
C GLY A 4 -33.60 -45.42 49.13
N PHE A 5 -32.87 -46.23 48.48
CA PHE A 5 -31.44 -46.49 48.52
C PHE A 5 -30.60 -45.24 48.23
N ALA A 6 -29.78 -44.86 49.19
CA ALA A 6 -28.67 -43.99 48.96
C ALA A 6 -27.47 -44.82 48.49
N ARG A 7 -27.09 -44.67 47.25
CA ARG A 7 -25.82 -45.24 46.74
C ARG A 7 -24.71 -44.16 46.96
N GLN A 8 -23.86 -44.50 47.92
CA GLN A 8 -22.57 -43.85 48.06
C GLN A 8 -21.73 -44.22 46.86
N PHE A 9 -21.28 -43.18 46.16
CA PHE A 9 -20.19 -43.36 45.22
C PHE A 9 -18.87 -43.08 45.96
N GLU A 10 -18.10 -44.12 46.18
CA GLU A 10 -16.73 -44.03 46.65
C GLU A 10 -15.86 -43.37 45.59
N LEU A 11 -15.19 -42.32 46.02
CA LEU A 11 -14.08 -41.72 45.28
C LEU A 11 -12.86 -42.64 45.42
N SER A 12 -12.68 -43.55 44.50
CA SER A 12 -11.44 -44.31 44.36
C SER A 12 -10.42 -43.51 43.59
N SER A 13 -9.36 -43.13 44.32
CA SER A 13 -7.97 -42.95 43.90
C SER A 13 -7.69 -42.54 42.45
N LEU A 14 -7.42 -41.26 42.27
CA LEU A 14 -6.66 -40.76 41.12
C LEU A 14 -5.18 -41.18 41.23
N PRO A 15 -4.60 -41.78 40.18
CA PRO A 15 -3.18 -41.99 40.14
C PRO A 15 -2.46 -40.64 39.99
N LYS A 16 -1.46 -40.42 40.81
CA LYS A 16 -0.49 -39.36 40.66
C LYS A 16 0.31 -39.62 39.38
N ALA A 17 -0.22 -39.19 38.25
CA ALA A 17 0.59 -39.05 37.04
C ALA A 17 1.43 -37.81 37.19
N GLY A 18 2.71 -38.00 37.32
CA GLY A 18 3.68 -36.92 37.32
C GLY A 18 3.59 -36.17 36.01
N PHE A 19 3.16 -34.94 36.08
CA PHE A 19 3.34 -33.98 35.00
C PHE A 19 4.83 -33.64 34.95
N GLN A 20 5.56 -34.39 34.17
CA GLN A 20 6.78 -33.87 33.59
C GLN A 20 6.38 -32.71 32.68
N PHE A 21 6.58 -31.53 33.18
CA PHE A 21 6.70 -30.37 32.33
C PHE A 21 7.94 -30.59 31.44
N GLY A 22 7.71 -31.27 30.33
CA GLY A 22 8.59 -31.17 29.21
C GLY A 22 8.65 -29.71 28.85
N LEU A 23 9.81 -29.13 29.03
CA LEU A 23 10.19 -27.87 28.44
C LEU A 23 10.11 -28.05 26.93
N ALA A 24 8.93 -27.95 26.39
CA ALA A 24 8.80 -27.49 25.03
C ALA A 24 9.15 -26.01 25.08
N SER A 25 10.42 -25.74 25.17
CA SER A 25 11.01 -24.52 24.67
C SER A 25 10.65 -24.50 23.18
N LEU A 26 9.45 -24.07 22.93
CA LEU A 26 9.09 -23.63 21.61
C LEU A 26 10.00 -22.44 21.33
N LEU A 27 11.06 -22.75 20.64
CA LEU A 27 11.92 -21.82 19.97
C LEU A 27 11.03 -21.09 18.95
N LEU A 28 10.29 -20.10 19.41
CA LEU A 28 9.74 -19.02 18.60
C LEU A 28 10.86 -18.01 18.32
N LEU A 29 11.96 -18.56 17.84
CA LEU A 29 13.04 -17.82 17.25
C LEU A 29 12.98 -18.06 15.76
N ALA A 30 12.95 -17.00 15.04
CA ALA A 30 13.02 -16.86 13.62
C ALA A 30 11.66 -16.74 12.91
N GLY A 31 11.02 -15.74 13.24
CA GLY A 31 10.01 -15.14 12.42
C GLY A 31 9.93 -13.65 12.67
N GLY A 32 11.10 -13.03 12.91
CA GLY A 32 11.27 -11.61 12.79
C GLY A 32 11.31 -11.17 11.33
N GLY A 33 10.63 -11.88 10.46
CA GLY A 33 10.15 -11.35 9.20
C GLY A 33 9.17 -10.27 9.58
N SER A 34 9.62 -9.04 9.44
CA SER A 34 8.95 -7.88 9.92
C SER A 34 7.51 -7.93 9.44
N VAL A 35 6.55 -7.83 10.35
CA VAL A 35 5.13 -7.57 10.01
C VAL A 35 5.00 -6.35 9.10
N HIS A 36 6.02 -5.51 9.01
CA HIS A 36 6.14 -4.41 8.07
C HIS A 36 6.21 -4.86 6.61
N ASP A 37 6.91 -5.95 6.29
CA ASP A 37 6.96 -6.45 4.90
C ASP A 37 5.61 -7.06 4.47
N ALA A 38 4.92 -7.75 5.38
CA ALA A 38 3.61 -8.33 5.07
C ALA A 38 2.53 -7.25 4.89
N THR A 39 2.59 -6.16 5.65
CA THR A 39 1.67 -5.02 5.49
C THR A 39 1.97 -4.21 4.23
N ALA A 40 3.24 -4.06 3.85
CA ALA A 40 3.63 -3.39 2.61
C ALA A 40 3.16 -4.14 1.35
N LEU A 41 3.11 -5.49 1.40
CA LEU A 41 2.65 -6.31 0.28
C LEU A 41 1.14 -6.20 0.02
N ASN A 42 0.32 -5.88 1.05
CA ASN A 42 -1.14 -5.81 0.95
C ASN A 42 -1.67 -4.38 1.03
N GLU A 43 -0.80 -3.39 0.86
CA GLU A 43 -1.17 -2.00 1.02
C GLU A 43 -1.90 -1.45 -0.21
N THR A 44 -2.98 -0.71 0.06
CA THR A 44 -3.70 0.05 -0.97
C THR A 44 -3.07 1.43 -1.07
N ARG A 45 -2.63 1.81 -2.29
CA ARG A 45 -1.96 3.07 -2.54
C ARG A 45 -2.80 3.97 -3.42
N THR A 46 -3.13 5.14 -2.89
CA THR A 46 -3.93 6.17 -3.56
C THR A 46 -3.13 7.47 -3.60
N LEU A 47 -3.18 8.17 -4.72
CA LEU A 47 -2.60 9.48 -4.91
C LEU A 47 -3.67 10.48 -5.33
N SER A 48 -3.53 11.71 -4.88
CA SER A 48 -4.35 12.85 -5.31
C SER A 48 -3.43 13.92 -5.91
N PHE A 49 -3.81 14.42 -7.07
CA PHE A 49 -3.08 15.43 -7.83
C PHE A 49 -3.96 16.59 -8.20
N HIS A 50 -3.36 17.76 -8.31
CA HIS A 50 -3.94 18.96 -8.91
C HIS A 50 -2.97 19.52 -9.96
N HIS A 51 -3.41 19.66 -11.21
CA HIS A 51 -2.58 20.15 -12.29
C HIS A 51 -2.75 21.67 -12.47
N THR A 52 -1.73 22.44 -12.15
CA THR A 52 -1.81 23.91 -12.06
C THR A 52 -2.06 24.64 -13.38
N HIS A 53 -1.82 24.01 -14.53
CA HIS A 53 -2.02 24.62 -15.86
C HIS A 53 -3.35 24.23 -16.51
N SER A 54 -3.83 23.00 -16.30
CA SER A 54 -5.09 22.53 -16.87
C SER A 54 -6.26 22.61 -15.89
N ASP A 55 -5.98 22.90 -14.62
CA ASP A 55 -6.95 22.95 -13.52
C ASP A 55 -7.69 21.62 -13.33
N GLU A 56 -7.02 20.52 -13.68
CA GLU A 56 -7.56 19.16 -13.56
C GLU A 56 -7.18 18.56 -12.22
N ASP A 57 -8.14 17.91 -11.57
CA ASP A 57 -7.92 17.12 -10.36
C ASP A 57 -8.01 15.63 -10.66
N LEU A 58 -7.14 14.83 -10.07
CA LEU A 58 -7.20 13.38 -10.16
C LEU A 58 -6.91 12.75 -8.81
N THR A 59 -7.85 11.92 -8.33
CA THR A 59 -7.59 11.01 -7.20
C THR A 59 -7.76 9.59 -7.70
N VAL A 60 -6.71 8.80 -7.58
CA VAL A 60 -6.66 7.46 -8.15
C VAL A 60 -5.96 6.48 -7.23
N THR A 61 -6.56 5.30 -7.08
CA THR A 61 -5.93 4.16 -6.41
C THR A 61 -5.23 3.32 -7.47
N PHE A 62 -3.90 3.39 -7.49
CA PHE A 62 -3.08 2.74 -8.53
C PHE A 62 -2.55 1.36 -8.11
N LYS A 63 -2.65 1.02 -6.82
CA LYS A 63 -2.19 -0.26 -6.29
C LYS A 63 -3.16 -0.77 -5.22
N ARG A 64 -3.56 -2.05 -5.33
CA ARG A 64 -4.42 -2.75 -4.35
C ARG A 64 -3.83 -4.12 -4.07
N ASP A 65 -3.72 -4.48 -2.80
CA ASP A 65 -3.17 -5.78 -2.38
C ASP A 65 -1.82 -6.11 -3.05
N GLY A 66 -0.95 -5.10 -3.15
CA GLY A 66 0.36 -5.22 -3.76
C GLY A 66 0.38 -5.31 -5.29
N ARG A 67 -0.78 -5.24 -5.95
CA ARG A 67 -0.91 -5.32 -7.42
C ARG A 67 -1.25 -3.96 -8.01
N TYR A 68 -0.58 -3.63 -9.10
CA TYR A 68 -0.93 -2.44 -9.87
C TYR A 68 -2.26 -2.61 -10.61
N ASP A 69 -3.03 -1.54 -10.61
CA ASP A 69 -4.25 -1.41 -11.41
C ASP A 69 -3.88 -0.78 -12.75
N GLU A 70 -3.92 -1.56 -13.82
CA GLU A 70 -3.48 -1.13 -15.15
C GLU A 70 -4.38 0.01 -15.71
N GLU A 71 -5.67 0.04 -15.38
CA GLU A 71 -6.55 1.13 -15.79
C GLU A 71 -6.23 2.42 -15.04
N ALA A 72 -5.91 2.32 -13.76
CA ALA A 72 -5.43 3.45 -12.98
C ALA A 72 -4.10 4.00 -13.51
N LEU A 73 -3.18 3.13 -13.94
CA LEU A 73 -1.93 3.54 -14.57
C LEU A 73 -2.16 4.25 -15.92
N LYS A 74 -3.12 3.82 -16.71
CA LYS A 74 -3.52 4.51 -17.94
C LYS A 74 -4.09 5.90 -17.65
N GLN A 75 -4.93 6.04 -16.63
CA GLN A 75 -5.45 7.34 -16.19
C GLN A 75 -4.31 8.27 -15.76
N LEU A 76 -3.34 7.76 -15.00
CA LEU A 76 -2.15 8.51 -14.59
C LEU A 76 -1.31 8.97 -15.78
N ASN A 77 -1.07 8.08 -16.76
CA ASN A 77 -0.32 8.43 -17.97
C ASN A 77 -1.03 9.53 -18.77
N HIS A 78 -2.36 9.45 -18.86
CA HIS A 78 -3.16 10.48 -19.53
C HIS A 78 -3.15 11.80 -18.76
N TYR A 79 -3.30 11.76 -17.45
CA TYR A 79 -3.27 12.95 -16.59
C TYR A 79 -1.93 13.67 -16.64
N LEU A 80 -0.83 12.91 -16.69
CA LEU A 80 0.53 13.43 -16.76
C LEU A 80 1.02 13.73 -18.19
N ARG A 81 0.11 13.81 -19.16
CA ARG A 81 0.42 14.15 -20.55
C ARG A 81 1.00 15.55 -20.69
N ASP A 82 1.58 15.84 -21.83
CA ASP A 82 1.93 17.21 -22.20
C ASP A 82 0.63 18.02 -22.42
N TRP A 83 0.32 18.90 -21.50
CA TRP A 83 -0.91 19.70 -21.55
C TRP A 83 -0.99 20.64 -22.76
N ARG A 84 0.14 20.95 -23.42
CA ARG A 84 0.20 21.77 -24.62
C ARG A 84 -0.10 20.99 -25.88
N SER A 85 0.60 19.86 -26.08
CA SER A 85 0.50 19.04 -27.29
C SER A 85 -0.52 17.90 -27.17
N GLN A 86 -1.00 17.62 -25.94
CA GLN A 86 -1.85 16.46 -25.60
C GLN A 86 -1.16 15.10 -25.81
N GLU A 87 0.12 15.09 -26.13
CA GLU A 87 0.89 13.86 -26.24
C GLU A 87 1.14 13.27 -24.87
N GLN A 88 1.07 11.94 -24.79
CA GLN A 88 1.29 11.19 -23.55
C GLN A 88 2.41 10.16 -23.73
N THR A 89 2.98 9.74 -22.63
CA THR A 89 3.95 8.64 -22.56
C THR A 89 3.57 7.67 -21.45
N THR A 90 4.15 6.49 -21.48
CA THR A 90 4.03 5.54 -20.39
C THR A 90 5.04 5.90 -19.31
N MET A 91 4.55 6.29 -18.14
CA MET A 91 5.37 6.55 -16.97
C MET A 91 5.84 5.24 -16.34
N ASP A 92 7.02 5.25 -15.74
CA ASP A 92 7.46 4.14 -14.90
C ASP A 92 6.51 4.01 -13.69
N ARG A 93 5.93 2.83 -13.51
CA ARG A 93 4.98 2.56 -12.43
C ARG A 93 5.60 2.74 -11.04
N HIS A 94 6.91 2.52 -10.89
CA HIS A 94 7.63 2.74 -9.63
C HIS A 94 7.70 4.22 -9.23
N LEU A 95 7.56 5.13 -10.18
CA LEU A 95 7.44 6.57 -9.88
C LEU A 95 6.26 6.83 -8.93
N PHE A 96 5.13 6.17 -9.16
CA PHE A 96 3.94 6.35 -8.32
C PHE A 96 4.11 5.76 -6.93
N ASP A 97 4.85 4.67 -6.80
CA ASP A 97 5.24 4.11 -5.49
C ASP A 97 6.09 5.12 -4.70
N ILE A 98 7.10 5.70 -5.35
CA ILE A 98 7.98 6.71 -4.73
C ILE A 98 7.18 7.95 -4.30
N LEU A 99 6.32 8.48 -5.19
CA LEU A 99 5.47 9.62 -4.87
C LEU A 99 4.55 9.34 -3.69
N TRP A 100 3.98 8.15 -3.63
CA TRP A 100 3.11 7.74 -2.53
C TRP A 100 3.87 7.62 -1.21
N GLU A 101 5.07 7.04 -1.22
CA GLU A 101 5.93 6.91 -0.04
C GLU A 101 6.33 8.28 0.50
N VAL A 102 6.82 9.17 -0.37
CA VAL A 102 7.17 10.54 0.02
C VAL A 102 5.95 11.29 0.56
N TYR A 103 4.81 11.19 -0.11
CA TYR A 103 3.57 11.85 0.30
C TYR A 103 3.10 11.39 1.68
N ARG A 104 3.19 10.08 1.95
CA ARG A 104 2.90 9.49 3.25
C ARG A 104 3.88 9.99 4.32
N ASP A 105 5.18 9.99 4.02
CA ASP A 105 6.24 10.34 4.97
C ASP A 105 6.18 11.79 5.43
N VAL A 106 5.67 12.67 4.57
CA VAL A 106 5.43 14.10 4.92
C VAL A 106 4.02 14.34 5.49
N ASP A 107 3.25 13.29 5.76
CA ASP A 107 1.84 13.38 6.21
C ASP A 107 1.00 14.30 5.32
N GLY A 108 1.12 14.11 4.01
CA GLY A 108 0.48 14.94 2.99
C GLY A 108 -1.03 14.99 3.14
N LYS A 109 -1.61 16.19 3.26
CA LYS A 109 -3.05 16.42 3.42
C LYS A 109 -3.71 17.00 2.19
N LYS A 110 -2.92 17.58 1.30
CA LYS A 110 -3.41 18.29 0.11
C LYS A 110 -2.98 17.55 -1.16
N PRO A 111 -3.71 17.67 -2.27
CA PRO A 111 -3.28 17.10 -3.54
C PRO A 111 -1.87 17.55 -3.93
N ILE A 112 -1.10 16.64 -4.52
CA ILE A 112 0.22 16.94 -5.06
C ILE A 112 0.05 17.90 -6.25
N GLN A 113 0.72 19.04 -6.20
CA GLN A 113 0.65 20.05 -7.25
C GLN A 113 1.54 19.64 -8.43
N ILE A 114 0.95 19.45 -9.59
CA ILE A 114 1.67 19.18 -10.84
C ILE A 114 1.85 20.47 -11.61
N ILE A 115 3.07 20.98 -11.65
CA ILE A 115 3.44 22.17 -12.42
C ILE A 115 3.83 21.77 -13.85
N SER A 116 4.56 20.66 -13.97
CA SER A 116 4.99 20.10 -15.24
C SER A 116 5.30 18.62 -15.06
N SER A 117 4.91 17.82 -16.05
CA SER A 117 5.18 16.39 -16.08
C SER A 117 5.84 16.02 -17.41
N TYR A 118 5.22 15.17 -18.23
CA TYR A 118 5.75 14.86 -19.54
C TYR A 118 5.77 16.10 -20.44
N ARG A 119 6.83 16.25 -21.20
CA ARG A 119 6.96 17.22 -22.27
C ARG A 119 7.31 16.49 -23.57
N SER A 120 6.50 16.69 -24.59
CA SER A 120 6.80 16.17 -25.91
C SER A 120 8.08 16.78 -26.48
N PRO A 121 8.76 16.09 -27.40
CA PRO A 121 9.94 16.66 -28.08
C PRO A 121 9.66 18.02 -28.71
N ALA A 122 8.49 18.21 -29.31
CA ALA A 122 8.06 19.46 -29.91
C ALA A 122 7.91 20.59 -28.89
N THR A 123 7.21 20.33 -27.78
CA THR A 123 7.08 21.27 -26.67
C THR A 123 8.45 21.62 -26.07
N ASN A 124 9.30 20.64 -25.90
CA ASN A 124 10.63 20.85 -25.34
C ASN A 124 11.51 21.71 -26.28
N ALA A 125 11.44 21.50 -27.59
CA ALA A 125 12.12 22.32 -28.58
C ALA A 125 11.61 23.77 -28.57
N MET A 126 10.30 23.94 -28.53
CA MET A 126 9.67 25.29 -28.47
C MET A 126 10.12 26.06 -27.21
N LEU A 127 10.12 25.41 -26.06
CA LEU A 127 10.53 26.05 -24.80
C LEU A 127 12.02 26.42 -24.80
N ARG A 128 12.88 25.60 -25.41
CA ARG A 128 14.29 25.92 -25.59
C ARG A 128 14.49 27.16 -26.42
N LEU A 129 13.77 27.30 -27.53
CA LEU A 129 13.85 28.47 -28.39
C LEU A 129 13.40 29.76 -27.67
N SER A 130 12.34 29.67 -26.84
CA SER A 130 11.85 30.81 -26.07
C SER A 130 12.88 31.28 -25.02
N LEU A 131 13.68 30.40 -24.45
CA LEU A 131 14.73 30.75 -23.49
C LEU A 131 15.95 31.40 -24.13
N ILE A 132 16.21 31.15 -25.42
CA ILE A 132 17.33 31.77 -26.16
C ILE A 132 17.04 33.21 -26.50
N HIS A 133 15.77 33.63 -26.58
CA HIS A 133 15.34 34.99 -26.91
C HIS A 133 15.13 35.90 -25.70
N ILE A 134 15.37 35.40 -24.50
CA ILE A 134 15.39 36.19 -23.26
C ILE A 134 16.81 36.68 -23.00
#